data_3b1ba7e3e46caebe5a01d19012e4cc90
#
_entry.id   3b1ba7e3e46caebe5a01d19012e4cc90
#
_cell.length_a   1.000
_cell.length_b   1.000
_cell.length_c   1.000
_cell.angle_alpha   90.00
_cell.angle_beta   90.00
_cell.angle_gamma   90.00
#
_symmetry.space_group_name_H-M   'P 1'
#
loop_
_entity.id
_entity.type
_entity.pdbx_description
1 polymer ?
#
loop_
_entity_poly.entity_id
_entity_poly.type
_entity_poly.pdbx_seq_one_letter_code
_entity_poly.pdbx_strand_id
1 'polypeptide(L)'
;FDQRRLPVPKVLAVSDDELCYLQQDLGSVSLFDALKGGREAGGRYNVKEKELLIRTIRQLPNVQIRGARGLDFTQCYPQPEFNTDSVLFDLNYFKYCFLKTTDIDFNELKLEANFRMFANDLTEEKMESFLYRDFQARNIMLDAKGNPWFIDFQGGRKGPYYYDLASFLWQASAKYSHKLRRELVYEYYYSLKNYTEVPSVRHFAQRLSLFVLFRTLQVLGAYGFRGYFEHKKHFIDSIPPAIQNLRELLHDNKFPYPYMVEVLEKITQLPQFAMIEQAAANRSDGYKVTDKNIYPAHPQDGPATFSKYDGKGPLVVTVYSFSYRKGIPD
;
A
#
# COMPACT_ATOMS: atom_id res chain seq x y z
N PHE A 1 0.86 20.41 -0.73
CA PHE A 1 -0.25 19.84 0.03
C PHE A 1 -0.69 20.73 1.19
N ASP A 2 0.25 21.28 1.98
CA ASP A 2 -0.09 22.21 3.07
C ASP A 2 -0.82 23.48 2.58
N GLN A 3 -0.41 24.09 1.48
CA GLN A 3 -1.09 25.24 0.85
C GLN A 3 -2.56 24.94 0.49
N ARG A 4 -2.91 23.68 0.27
CA ARG A 4 -4.28 23.20 -0.01
C ARG A 4 -5.02 22.75 1.23
N ARG A 5 -4.40 22.91 2.40
CA ARG A 5 -4.95 22.47 3.70
C ARG A 5 -5.35 20.99 3.68
N LEU A 6 -4.51 20.16 3.06
CA LEU A 6 -4.64 18.72 3.15
C LEU A 6 -4.12 18.24 4.52
N PRO A 7 -4.63 17.13 5.06
CA PRO A 7 -4.19 16.61 6.36
C PRO A 7 -2.83 15.92 6.25
N VAL A 8 -1.80 16.71 6.05
CA VAL A 8 -0.38 16.28 5.98
C VAL A 8 0.45 17.17 6.91
N PRO A 9 1.55 16.65 7.50
CA PRO A 9 2.41 17.44 8.37
C PRO A 9 3.03 18.62 7.59
N LYS A 10 3.16 19.76 8.27
CA LYS A 10 3.89 20.90 7.73
C LYS A 10 5.38 20.63 7.75
N VAL A 11 6.07 20.97 6.67
CA VAL A 11 7.53 21.04 6.67
C VAL A 11 7.92 22.38 7.31
N LEU A 12 8.65 22.33 8.41
CA LEU A 12 9.04 23.49 9.22
C LEU A 12 10.40 24.04 8.78
N ALA A 13 11.34 23.18 8.43
CA ALA A 13 12.65 23.54 7.91
C ALA A 13 13.23 22.39 7.08
N VAL A 14 14.17 22.74 6.19
CA VAL A 14 14.98 21.79 5.42
C VAL A 14 16.44 22.15 5.70
N SER A 15 17.31 21.15 5.89
CA SER A 15 18.75 21.36 6.08
C SER A 15 19.39 21.97 4.82
N ASP A 16 20.52 22.64 4.99
CA ASP A 16 21.19 23.33 3.88
C ASP A 16 21.70 22.37 2.79
N ASP A 17 21.97 21.11 3.14
CA ASP A 17 22.34 20.03 2.23
C ASP A 17 21.13 19.25 1.65
N GLU A 18 19.91 19.64 2.02
CA GLU A 18 18.63 19.02 1.61
C GLU A 18 18.48 17.52 1.98
N LEU A 19 19.35 17.00 2.84
CA LEU A 19 19.34 15.59 3.25
C LEU A 19 18.40 15.32 4.43
N CYS A 20 18.01 16.37 5.18
CA CYS A 20 17.13 16.28 6.34
C CYS A 20 16.06 17.36 6.29
N TYR A 21 14.92 17.08 6.91
CA TYR A 21 13.89 18.10 7.11
C TYR A 21 13.22 17.93 8.47
N LEU A 22 12.74 19.05 9.00
CA LEU A 22 11.87 19.08 10.18
C LEU A 22 10.43 19.17 9.73
N GLN A 23 9.59 18.35 10.32
CA GLN A 23 8.16 18.43 10.07
C GLN A 23 7.36 18.55 11.37
N GLN A 24 6.13 18.97 11.25
CA GLN A 24 5.15 19.01 12.34
C GLN A 24 5.06 17.63 12.99
N ASP A 25 5.14 17.61 14.33
CA ASP A 25 4.85 16.41 15.11
C ASP A 25 3.35 16.13 15.12
N LEU A 26 2.98 14.93 14.71
CA LEU A 26 1.60 14.44 14.69
C LEU A 26 1.29 13.48 15.85
N GLY A 27 2.21 13.37 16.80
CA GLY A 27 2.12 12.42 17.92
C GLY A 27 2.55 11.01 17.53
N SER A 28 2.29 10.04 18.39
CA SER A 28 2.81 8.67 18.28
C SER A 28 1.76 7.61 17.88
N VAL A 29 0.49 8.00 17.73
CA VAL A 29 -0.59 7.03 17.46
C VAL A 29 -0.85 6.94 15.97
N SER A 30 -0.50 5.81 15.38
CA SER A 30 -0.89 5.51 14.00
C SER A 30 -2.28 4.85 13.94
N LEU A 31 -2.91 4.92 12.77
CA LEU A 31 -4.14 4.13 12.53
C LEU A 31 -3.86 2.64 12.70
N PHE A 32 -2.66 2.17 12.33
CA PHE A 32 -2.27 0.78 12.54
C PHE A 32 -2.33 0.38 14.00
N ASP A 33 -1.82 1.20 14.91
CA ASP A 33 -1.86 0.92 16.36
C ASP A 33 -3.28 1.00 16.90
N ALA A 34 -4.06 2.00 16.48
CA ALA A 34 -5.46 2.17 16.87
C ALA A 34 -6.37 1.01 16.42
N LEU A 35 -6.00 0.28 15.37
CA LEU A 35 -6.73 -0.88 14.84
C LEU A 35 -6.19 -2.23 15.35
N LYS A 36 -5.30 -2.23 16.35
CA LYS A 36 -4.66 -3.44 16.86
C LYS A 36 -5.69 -4.47 17.36
N GLY A 37 -6.70 -4.03 18.10
CA GLY A 37 -7.73 -4.90 18.68
C GLY A 37 -8.47 -5.71 17.61
N GLY A 38 -8.95 -5.06 16.55
CA GLY A 38 -9.65 -5.72 15.46
C GLY A 38 -8.77 -6.72 14.68
N ARG A 39 -7.48 -6.38 14.46
CA ARG A 39 -6.52 -7.29 13.80
C ARG A 39 -6.25 -8.55 14.64
N GLU A 40 -6.01 -8.38 15.95
CA GLU A 40 -5.78 -9.48 16.89
C GLU A 40 -7.04 -10.33 17.09
N ALA A 41 -8.23 -9.72 16.98
CA ALA A 41 -9.50 -10.41 16.98
C ALA A 41 -9.86 -11.08 15.64
N GLY A 42 -8.89 -11.26 14.72
CA GLY A 42 -9.11 -11.93 13.44
C GLY A 42 -9.96 -11.14 12.46
N GLY A 43 -9.91 -9.79 12.50
CA GLY A 43 -10.66 -8.91 11.62
C GLY A 43 -12.02 -8.45 12.16
N ARG A 44 -12.31 -8.74 13.42
CA ARG A 44 -13.53 -8.27 14.12
C ARG A 44 -13.33 -6.89 14.71
N TYR A 45 -13.40 -5.87 13.87
CA TYR A 45 -13.26 -4.48 14.26
C TYR A 45 -14.48 -3.98 15.03
N ASN A 46 -14.26 -3.31 16.16
CA ASN A 46 -15.31 -2.69 16.95
C ASN A 46 -15.83 -1.39 16.31
N VAL A 47 -16.85 -0.76 16.89
CA VAL A 47 -17.49 0.44 16.35
C VAL A 47 -16.51 1.61 16.22
N LYS A 48 -15.65 1.83 17.22
CA LYS A 48 -14.66 2.94 17.20
C LYS A 48 -13.60 2.71 16.12
N GLU A 49 -13.09 1.48 15.98
CA GLU A 49 -12.13 1.14 14.95
C GLU A 49 -12.72 1.30 13.54
N LYS A 50 -13.98 0.89 13.34
CA LYS A 50 -14.69 1.10 12.06
C LYS A 50 -14.88 2.59 11.76
N GLU A 51 -15.20 3.40 12.76
CA GLU A 51 -15.32 4.85 12.59
C GLU A 51 -14.00 5.49 12.13
N LEU A 52 -12.86 5.07 12.70
CA LEU A 52 -11.54 5.53 12.26
C LEU A 52 -11.24 5.11 10.81
N LEU A 53 -11.61 3.90 10.42
CA LEU A 53 -11.49 3.42 9.03
C LEU A 53 -12.34 4.25 8.08
N ILE A 54 -13.60 4.51 8.44
CA ILE A 54 -14.52 5.33 7.62
C ILE A 54 -13.99 6.75 7.46
N ARG A 55 -13.55 7.41 8.55
CA ARG A 55 -12.96 8.75 8.50
C ARG A 55 -11.74 8.78 7.57
N THR A 56 -10.88 7.79 7.67
CA THR A 56 -9.68 7.67 6.84
C THR A 56 -10.03 7.52 5.36
N ILE A 57 -10.92 6.61 5.04
CA ILE A 57 -11.32 6.32 3.66
C ILE A 57 -12.05 7.53 3.02
N ARG A 58 -12.85 8.26 3.78
CA ARG A 58 -13.51 9.49 3.31
C ARG A 58 -12.52 10.62 3.02
N GLN A 59 -11.34 10.64 3.67
CA GLN A 59 -10.32 11.66 3.42
C GLN A 59 -9.39 11.33 2.25
N LEU A 60 -9.30 10.07 1.84
CA LEU A 60 -8.42 9.67 0.74
C LEU A 60 -8.71 10.41 -0.58
N PRO A 61 -9.97 10.53 -1.06
CA PRO A 61 -10.27 11.30 -2.27
C PRO A 61 -9.86 12.77 -2.20
N ASN A 62 -9.92 13.39 -1.02
CA ASN A 62 -9.45 14.75 -0.81
C ASN A 62 -7.96 14.89 -1.16
N VAL A 63 -7.13 13.97 -0.68
CA VAL A 63 -5.69 13.96 -0.97
C VAL A 63 -5.42 13.63 -2.44
N GLN A 64 -6.13 12.65 -2.99
CA GLN A 64 -5.91 12.19 -4.37
C GLN A 64 -6.33 13.24 -5.42
N ILE A 65 -7.48 13.87 -5.25
CA ILE A 65 -8.03 14.79 -6.25
C ILE A 65 -7.56 16.23 -6.01
N ARG A 66 -7.71 16.76 -4.80
CA ARG A 66 -7.25 18.13 -4.51
C ARG A 66 -5.72 18.21 -4.44
N GLY A 67 -5.05 17.15 -3.97
CA GLY A 67 -3.60 17.06 -3.95
C GLY A 67 -2.98 17.14 -5.34
N ALA A 68 -3.62 16.55 -6.33
CA ALA A 68 -3.16 16.56 -7.72
C ALA A 68 -3.23 17.94 -8.39
N ARG A 69 -4.17 18.81 -7.98
CA ARG A 69 -4.41 20.09 -8.66
C ARG A 69 -3.16 20.97 -8.65
N GLY A 70 -2.58 21.25 -9.83
CA GLY A 70 -1.39 22.08 -9.99
C GLY A 70 -0.13 21.51 -9.31
N LEU A 71 -0.09 20.20 -9.04
CA LEU A 71 1.15 19.52 -8.68
C LEU A 71 1.98 19.28 -9.94
N ASP A 72 3.25 19.65 -9.88
CA ASP A 72 4.21 19.30 -10.94
C ASP A 72 4.65 17.84 -10.75
N PHE A 73 4.00 16.94 -11.47
CA PHE A 73 4.32 15.52 -11.40
C PHE A 73 5.70 15.16 -11.98
N THR A 74 6.33 16.05 -12.75
CA THR A 74 7.68 15.80 -13.26
C THR A 74 8.73 15.73 -12.14
N GLN A 75 8.41 16.27 -10.95
CA GLN A 75 9.23 16.22 -9.76
C GLN A 75 9.03 14.92 -8.95
N CYS A 76 8.08 14.06 -9.35
CA CYS A 76 7.84 12.81 -8.63
C CYS A 76 8.93 11.78 -8.94
N TYR A 77 9.44 11.14 -7.88
CA TYR A 77 10.49 10.12 -7.99
C TYR A 77 9.94 8.73 -7.62
N PRO A 78 10.38 7.65 -8.24
CA PRO A 78 11.37 7.52 -9.33
C PRO A 78 10.80 7.81 -10.73
N GLN A 79 9.51 8.08 -10.85
CA GLN A 79 8.85 8.36 -12.12
C GLN A 79 7.58 9.21 -11.90
N PRO A 80 7.20 10.05 -12.90
CA PRO A 80 6.12 11.03 -12.75
C PRO A 80 4.72 10.42 -12.72
N GLU A 81 4.52 9.25 -13.33
CA GLU A 81 3.20 8.68 -13.51
C GLU A 81 3.16 7.15 -13.44
N PHE A 82 1.98 6.63 -13.17
CA PHE A 82 1.65 5.20 -13.29
C PHE A 82 1.38 4.88 -14.77
N ASN A 83 2.25 4.10 -15.38
CA ASN A 83 2.20 3.76 -16.79
C ASN A 83 2.37 2.26 -17.03
N THR A 84 2.21 1.84 -18.30
CA THR A 84 2.32 0.44 -18.71
C THR A 84 3.66 -0.19 -18.32
N ASP A 85 4.77 0.56 -18.46
CA ASP A 85 6.10 0.04 -18.12
C ASP A 85 6.23 -0.24 -16.62
N SER A 86 5.70 0.66 -15.77
CA SER A 86 5.70 0.44 -14.33
C SER A 86 4.84 -0.75 -13.90
N VAL A 87 3.72 -0.96 -14.58
CA VAL A 87 2.87 -2.14 -14.34
C VAL A 87 3.58 -3.41 -14.76
N LEU A 88 4.18 -3.44 -15.96
CA LEU A 88 4.93 -4.60 -16.44
C LEU A 88 6.15 -4.92 -15.56
N PHE A 89 6.83 -3.90 -15.05
CA PHE A 89 7.91 -4.09 -14.08
C PHE A 89 7.41 -4.85 -12.83
N ASP A 90 6.32 -4.41 -12.23
CA ASP A 90 5.76 -5.04 -11.05
C ASP A 90 5.22 -6.46 -11.32
N LEU A 91 4.60 -6.69 -12.50
CA LEU A 91 4.14 -8.01 -12.91
C LEU A 91 5.32 -8.98 -13.16
N ASN A 92 6.40 -8.49 -13.77
CA ASN A 92 7.62 -9.28 -13.93
C ASN A 92 8.31 -9.53 -12.58
N TYR A 93 8.28 -8.57 -11.66
CA TYR A 93 8.77 -8.78 -10.30
C TYR A 93 7.99 -9.90 -9.59
N PHE A 94 6.65 -9.93 -9.73
CA PHE A 94 5.84 -11.07 -9.28
C PHE A 94 6.27 -12.38 -9.95
N LYS A 95 6.43 -12.38 -11.27
CA LYS A 95 6.80 -13.59 -12.04
C LYS A 95 8.12 -14.17 -11.55
N TYR A 96 9.16 -13.34 -11.42
CA TYR A 96 10.51 -13.82 -11.09
C TYR A 96 10.74 -14.04 -9.60
N CYS A 97 10.17 -13.22 -8.74
CA CYS A 97 10.43 -13.30 -7.30
C CYS A 97 9.44 -14.21 -6.54
N PHE A 98 8.28 -14.50 -7.14
CA PHE A 98 7.26 -15.36 -6.51
C PHE A 98 6.84 -16.54 -7.39
N LEU A 99 6.27 -16.31 -8.59
CA LEU A 99 5.70 -17.39 -9.39
C LEU A 99 6.76 -18.47 -9.72
N LYS A 100 7.97 -18.08 -10.13
CA LYS A 100 9.06 -19.04 -10.44
C LYS A 100 9.58 -19.82 -9.22
N THR A 101 9.18 -19.44 -8.00
CA THR A 101 9.54 -20.20 -6.78
C THR A 101 8.47 -21.22 -6.40
N THR A 102 7.42 -21.37 -7.19
CA THR A 102 6.27 -22.23 -6.87
C THR A 102 6.28 -23.59 -7.59
N ASP A 103 7.28 -23.90 -8.37
CA ASP A 103 7.41 -25.12 -9.21
C ASP A 103 6.24 -25.33 -10.20
N ILE A 104 5.43 -24.27 -10.48
CA ILE A 104 4.37 -24.32 -11.48
C ILE A 104 4.96 -24.12 -12.87
N ASP A 105 4.76 -25.10 -13.76
CA ASP A 105 5.07 -24.94 -15.16
C ASP A 105 4.11 -23.98 -15.86
N PHE A 106 4.65 -23.02 -16.57
CA PHE A 106 3.88 -22.07 -17.38
C PHE A 106 4.62 -21.65 -18.65
N ASN A 107 3.85 -21.29 -19.68
CA ASN A 107 4.39 -20.74 -20.92
C ASN A 107 4.64 -19.23 -20.74
N GLU A 108 5.90 -18.81 -20.74
CA GLU A 108 6.30 -17.42 -20.53
C GLU A 108 5.71 -16.46 -21.57
N LEU A 109 5.66 -16.85 -22.83
CA LEU A 109 5.13 -15.99 -23.90
C LEU A 109 3.64 -15.75 -23.77
N LYS A 110 2.87 -16.78 -23.39
CA LYS A 110 1.42 -16.65 -23.15
C LYS A 110 1.16 -15.78 -21.92
N LEU A 111 1.94 -15.95 -20.85
CA LEU A 111 1.79 -15.14 -19.65
C LEU A 111 2.15 -13.68 -19.92
N GLU A 112 3.25 -13.43 -20.63
CA GLU A 112 3.67 -12.08 -21.02
C GLU A 112 2.63 -11.37 -21.89
N ALA A 113 2.00 -12.09 -22.84
CA ALA A 113 0.90 -11.54 -23.64
C ALA A 113 -0.28 -11.08 -22.77
N ASN A 114 -0.67 -11.89 -21.74
CA ASN A 114 -1.72 -11.51 -20.80
C ASN A 114 -1.27 -10.37 -19.87
N PHE A 115 -0.02 -10.32 -19.46
CA PHE A 115 0.53 -9.19 -18.67
C PHE A 115 0.44 -7.87 -19.43
N ARG A 116 0.73 -7.86 -20.74
CA ARG A 116 0.60 -6.68 -21.59
C ARG A 116 -0.86 -6.23 -21.74
N MET A 117 -1.79 -7.17 -21.96
CA MET A 117 -3.22 -6.85 -21.98
C MET A 117 -3.65 -6.24 -20.65
N PHE A 118 -3.29 -6.86 -19.53
CA PHE A 118 -3.64 -6.40 -18.20
C PHE A 118 -3.03 -5.01 -17.90
N ALA A 119 -1.77 -4.78 -18.27
CA ALA A 119 -1.11 -3.49 -18.10
C ALA A 119 -1.80 -2.38 -18.90
N ASN A 120 -2.21 -2.67 -20.16
CA ASN A 120 -2.95 -1.73 -20.98
C ASN A 120 -4.30 -1.39 -20.35
N ASP A 121 -5.07 -2.39 -19.89
CA ASP A 121 -6.35 -2.16 -19.24
C ASP A 121 -6.22 -1.32 -17.96
N LEU A 122 -5.18 -1.53 -17.15
CA LEU A 122 -4.92 -0.74 -15.95
C LEU A 122 -4.58 0.73 -16.24
N THR A 123 -4.01 1.01 -17.42
CA THR A 123 -3.53 2.34 -17.83
C THR A 123 -4.39 3.00 -18.90
N GLU A 124 -5.48 2.35 -19.32
CA GLU A 124 -6.41 2.86 -20.34
C GLU A 124 -7.04 4.20 -19.93
N GLU A 125 -7.53 4.29 -18.70
CA GLU A 125 -8.12 5.52 -18.16
C GLU A 125 -7.01 6.45 -17.65
N LYS A 126 -6.76 7.55 -18.38
CA LYS A 126 -5.85 8.59 -17.91
C LYS A 126 -6.51 9.39 -16.80
N MET A 127 -6.01 9.24 -15.59
CA MET A 127 -6.50 9.95 -14.42
C MET A 127 -5.52 11.02 -13.95
N GLU A 128 -6.05 12.22 -13.74
CA GLU A 128 -5.33 13.38 -13.22
C GLU A 128 -5.39 13.40 -11.67
N SER A 129 -5.17 12.25 -11.04
CA SER A 129 -5.18 12.13 -9.58
C SER A 129 -3.79 11.82 -9.02
N PHE A 130 -3.57 12.19 -7.76
CA PHE A 130 -2.38 11.82 -7.02
C PHE A 130 -2.54 10.39 -6.50
N LEU A 131 -1.75 9.47 -7.04
CA LEU A 131 -1.60 8.12 -6.54
C LEU A 131 -0.59 8.17 -5.39
N TYR A 132 -1.03 7.88 -4.18
CA TYR A 132 -0.22 7.93 -2.97
C TYR A 132 0.85 6.82 -2.94
N ARG A 133 0.54 5.65 -3.47
CA ARG A 133 1.32 4.42 -3.57
C ARG A 133 1.44 3.63 -2.27
N ASP A 134 1.94 4.23 -1.21
CA ASP A 134 2.14 3.54 0.08
C ASP A 134 1.03 3.89 1.09
N PHE A 135 -0.23 3.96 0.60
CA PHE A 135 -1.39 4.20 1.43
C PHE A 135 -1.73 2.97 2.27
N GLN A 136 -1.25 2.98 3.50
CA GLN A 136 -1.43 1.91 4.48
C GLN A 136 -1.59 2.47 5.89
N ALA A 137 -2.19 1.69 6.79
CA ALA A 137 -2.54 2.15 8.13
C ALA A 137 -1.34 2.65 8.97
N ARG A 138 -0.11 2.21 8.68
CA ARG A 138 1.12 2.68 9.34
C ARG A 138 1.50 4.11 8.94
N ASN A 139 1.10 4.54 7.75
CA ASN A 139 1.40 5.85 7.18
C ASN A 139 0.25 6.85 7.41
N ILE A 140 -0.63 6.55 8.36
CA ILE A 140 -1.75 7.40 8.75
C ILE A 140 -1.66 7.62 10.24
N MET A 141 -1.36 8.86 10.64
CA MET A 141 -1.34 9.28 12.04
C MET A 141 -2.73 9.78 12.45
N LEU A 142 -3.05 9.65 13.73
CA LEU A 142 -4.32 10.12 14.28
C LEU A 142 -4.08 11.27 15.25
N ASP A 143 -4.78 12.38 15.08
CA ASP A 143 -4.80 13.44 16.07
C ASP A 143 -5.62 13.02 17.31
N ALA A 144 -5.62 13.87 18.35
CA ALA A 144 -6.33 13.62 19.61
C ALA A 144 -7.87 13.45 19.43
N LYS A 145 -8.42 13.87 18.28
CA LYS A 145 -9.84 13.73 17.91
C LYS A 145 -10.10 12.52 17.02
N GLY A 146 -9.04 11.77 16.66
CA GLY A 146 -9.11 10.62 15.75
C GLY A 146 -9.25 11.03 14.28
N ASN A 147 -8.83 12.24 13.90
CA ASN A 147 -8.78 12.63 12.50
C ASN A 147 -7.49 12.10 11.86
N PRO A 148 -7.54 11.56 10.62
CA PRO A 148 -6.38 11.02 9.96
C PRO A 148 -5.49 12.13 9.38
N TRP A 149 -4.18 11.94 9.54
CA TRP A 149 -3.10 12.72 8.94
C TRP A 149 -2.19 11.79 8.14
N PHE A 150 -1.82 12.19 6.94
CA PHE A 150 -1.12 11.33 5.98
C PHE A 150 0.36 11.66 5.91
N ILE A 151 1.20 10.63 6.05
CA ILE A 151 2.68 10.71 6.00
C ILE A 151 3.23 9.70 5.00
N ASP A 152 4.51 9.82 4.64
CA ASP A 152 5.21 8.84 3.79
C ASP A 152 4.65 8.76 2.34
N PHE A 153 4.32 9.93 1.78
CA PHE A 153 3.73 10.05 0.43
C PHE A 153 4.73 10.46 -0.67
N GLN A 154 6.02 10.50 -0.36
CA GLN A 154 7.08 10.90 -1.31
C GLN A 154 7.24 9.95 -2.50
N GLY A 155 6.76 8.72 -2.41
CA GLY A 155 6.69 7.79 -3.54
C GLY A 155 5.50 8.02 -4.47
N GLY A 156 4.69 9.05 -4.17
CA GLY A 156 3.48 9.37 -4.91
C GLY A 156 3.76 9.93 -6.30
N ARG A 157 2.80 9.79 -7.19
CA ARG A 157 2.89 10.18 -8.59
C ARG A 157 1.51 10.42 -9.18
N LYS A 158 1.45 10.83 -10.44
CA LYS A 158 0.19 10.84 -11.19
C LYS A 158 -0.30 9.41 -11.42
N GLY A 159 -1.58 9.14 -11.19
CA GLY A 159 -2.13 7.82 -11.48
C GLY A 159 -3.55 7.60 -10.97
N PRO A 160 -4.07 6.37 -11.13
CA PRO A 160 -5.46 6.05 -10.84
C PRO A 160 -5.73 5.97 -9.32
N TYR A 161 -6.80 6.61 -8.89
CA TYR A 161 -7.24 6.62 -7.50
C TYR A 161 -7.69 5.24 -6.97
N TYR A 162 -7.96 4.29 -7.85
CA TYR A 162 -8.30 2.91 -7.45
C TYR A 162 -7.17 2.19 -6.73
N TYR A 163 -5.91 2.50 -7.11
CA TYR A 163 -4.73 1.82 -6.61
C TYR A 163 -4.60 1.88 -5.09
N ASP A 164 -4.75 3.08 -4.52
CA ASP A 164 -4.58 3.27 -3.07
C ASP A 164 -5.71 2.62 -2.29
N LEU A 165 -6.95 2.68 -2.81
CA LEU A 165 -8.10 2.01 -2.22
C LEU A 165 -7.89 0.48 -2.20
N ALA A 166 -7.43 -0.09 -3.31
CA ALA A 166 -7.08 -1.51 -3.40
C ALA A 166 -5.96 -1.88 -2.43
N SER A 167 -4.91 -1.07 -2.37
CA SER A 167 -3.77 -1.28 -1.47
C SER A 167 -4.19 -1.32 -0.01
N PHE A 168 -5.07 -0.41 0.41
CA PHE A 168 -5.52 -0.30 1.80
C PHE A 168 -6.49 -1.41 2.19
N LEU A 169 -7.51 -1.67 1.35
CA LEU A 169 -8.60 -2.58 1.71
C LEU A 169 -8.25 -4.07 1.55
N TRP A 170 -7.28 -4.41 0.71
CA TRP A 170 -6.82 -5.80 0.50
C TRP A 170 -5.47 -6.10 1.14
N GLN A 171 -5.03 -5.24 2.06
CA GLN A 171 -3.86 -5.54 2.88
C GLN A 171 -4.11 -6.81 3.70
N ALA A 172 -3.34 -7.87 3.43
CA ALA A 172 -3.55 -9.19 4.03
C ALA A 172 -3.53 -9.19 5.57
N SER A 173 -2.62 -8.42 6.16
CA SER A 173 -2.47 -8.30 7.63
C SER A 173 -3.66 -7.63 8.32
N ALA A 174 -4.48 -6.85 7.59
CA ALA A 174 -5.65 -6.16 8.15
C ALA A 174 -6.84 -7.10 8.36
N LYS A 175 -6.94 -8.20 7.60
CA LYS A 175 -8.01 -9.20 7.71
C LYS A 175 -9.43 -8.61 7.64
N TYR A 176 -9.62 -7.54 6.83
CA TYR A 176 -10.95 -6.95 6.67
C TYR A 176 -11.92 -7.96 6.06
N SER A 177 -13.10 -8.15 6.70
CA SER A 177 -14.16 -9.01 6.18
C SER A 177 -14.73 -8.45 4.86
N HIS A 178 -15.30 -9.30 4.01
CA HIS A 178 -15.98 -8.88 2.77
C HIS A 178 -17.05 -7.78 3.03
N LYS A 179 -17.80 -7.92 4.12
CA LYS A 179 -18.80 -6.92 4.52
C LYS A 179 -18.16 -5.56 4.78
N LEU A 180 -17.07 -5.53 5.58
CA LEU A 180 -16.38 -4.29 5.91
C LEU A 180 -15.69 -3.67 4.68
N ARG A 181 -15.03 -4.49 3.84
CA ARG A 181 -14.42 -4.00 2.58
C ARG A 181 -15.47 -3.32 1.71
N ARG A 182 -16.63 -3.96 1.52
CA ARG A 182 -17.73 -3.41 0.72
C ARG A 182 -18.26 -2.10 1.30
N GLU A 183 -18.47 -2.02 2.62
CA GLU A 183 -18.86 -0.80 3.31
C GLU A 183 -17.87 0.34 3.06
N LEU A 184 -16.57 0.08 3.23
CA LEU A 184 -15.51 1.07 3.01
C LEU A 184 -15.35 1.48 1.54
N VAL A 185 -15.59 0.56 0.59
CA VAL A 185 -15.65 0.91 -0.85
C VAL A 185 -16.78 1.88 -1.14
N TYR A 186 -17.97 1.68 -0.55
CA TYR A 186 -19.10 2.63 -0.68
C TYR A 186 -18.77 3.98 -0.05
N GLU A 187 -18.16 4.00 1.13
CA GLU A 187 -17.75 5.24 1.80
C GLU A 187 -16.75 6.04 0.95
N TYR A 188 -15.78 5.35 0.35
CA TYR A 188 -14.85 5.96 -0.60
C TYR A 188 -15.56 6.50 -1.84
N TYR A 189 -16.39 5.68 -2.47
CA TYR A 189 -17.11 6.03 -3.70
C TYR A 189 -17.98 7.28 -3.52
N TYR A 190 -18.75 7.34 -2.45
CA TYR A 190 -19.58 8.51 -2.16
C TYR A 190 -18.77 9.74 -1.77
N SER A 191 -17.66 9.57 -1.07
CA SER A 191 -16.75 10.68 -0.79
C SER A 191 -16.09 11.22 -2.07
N LEU A 192 -15.67 10.34 -2.99
CA LEU A 192 -15.05 10.72 -4.25
C LEU A 192 -15.94 11.61 -5.12
N LYS A 193 -17.25 11.38 -5.11
CA LYS A 193 -18.25 12.21 -5.82
C LYS A 193 -18.24 13.69 -5.44
N ASN A 194 -17.71 14.04 -4.26
CA ASN A 194 -17.58 15.43 -3.83
C ASN A 194 -16.41 16.16 -4.50
N TYR A 195 -15.53 15.43 -5.20
CA TYR A 195 -14.27 15.97 -5.72
C TYR A 195 -14.13 15.87 -7.25
N THR A 196 -14.79 14.88 -7.85
CA THR A 196 -14.73 14.60 -9.28
C THR A 196 -15.97 13.84 -9.75
N GLU A 197 -16.19 13.82 -11.06
CA GLU A 197 -17.13 12.89 -11.67
C GLU A 197 -16.66 11.46 -11.49
N VAL A 198 -17.57 10.55 -11.21
CA VAL A 198 -17.28 9.15 -11.00
C VAL A 198 -18.17 8.27 -11.86
N PRO A 199 -17.68 7.13 -12.38
CA PRO A 199 -18.49 6.21 -13.18
C PRO A 199 -19.60 5.58 -12.31
N SER A 200 -20.49 4.81 -12.93
CA SER A 200 -21.48 4.03 -12.18
C SER A 200 -20.81 3.12 -11.15
N VAL A 201 -21.51 2.82 -10.04
CA VAL A 201 -21.02 1.91 -8.98
C VAL A 201 -20.52 0.58 -9.56
N ARG A 202 -21.24 0.04 -10.54
CA ARG A 202 -20.87 -1.22 -11.21
C ARG A 202 -19.54 -1.10 -11.94
N HIS A 203 -19.36 -0.05 -12.75
CA HIS A 203 -18.12 0.18 -13.48
C HIS A 203 -16.97 0.47 -12.51
N PHE A 204 -17.20 1.28 -11.48
CA PHE A 204 -16.22 1.53 -10.43
C PHE A 204 -15.73 0.22 -9.78
N ALA A 205 -16.66 -0.66 -9.40
CA ALA A 205 -16.32 -1.95 -8.78
C ALA A 205 -15.52 -2.86 -9.74
N GLN A 206 -15.89 -2.88 -11.03
CA GLN A 206 -15.16 -3.64 -12.05
C GLN A 206 -13.73 -3.10 -12.22
N ARG A 207 -13.56 -1.79 -12.31
CA ARG A 207 -12.22 -1.17 -12.38
C ARG A 207 -11.42 -1.44 -11.12
N LEU A 208 -12.01 -1.27 -9.94
CA LEU A 208 -11.36 -1.54 -8.66
C LEU A 208 -10.85 -2.99 -8.58
N SER A 209 -11.62 -3.98 -9.08
CA SER A 209 -11.18 -5.39 -9.05
C SER A 209 -9.89 -5.64 -9.84
N LEU A 210 -9.66 -4.91 -10.95
CA LEU A 210 -8.39 -4.96 -11.69
C LEU A 210 -7.22 -4.46 -10.83
N PHE A 211 -7.40 -3.35 -10.13
CA PHE A 211 -6.37 -2.81 -9.23
C PHE A 211 -6.14 -3.70 -8.00
N VAL A 212 -7.18 -4.37 -7.51
CA VAL A 212 -7.04 -5.39 -6.44
C VAL A 212 -6.19 -6.55 -6.92
N LEU A 213 -6.44 -7.06 -8.14
CA LEU A 213 -5.63 -8.12 -8.74
C LEU A 213 -4.18 -7.67 -8.89
N PHE A 214 -3.96 -6.49 -9.49
CA PHE A 214 -2.62 -5.94 -9.68
C PHE A 214 -1.85 -5.81 -8.36
N ARG A 215 -2.48 -5.20 -7.35
CA ARG A 215 -1.86 -5.04 -6.02
C ARG A 215 -1.57 -6.37 -5.34
N THR A 216 -2.44 -7.36 -5.51
CA THR A 216 -2.21 -8.71 -4.96
C THR A 216 -0.98 -9.34 -5.58
N LEU A 217 -0.80 -9.26 -6.91
CA LEU A 217 0.38 -9.77 -7.58
C LEU A 217 1.65 -9.01 -7.17
N GLN A 218 1.58 -7.69 -7.11
CA GLN A 218 2.69 -6.85 -6.70
C GLN A 218 3.18 -7.18 -5.27
N VAL A 219 2.26 -7.34 -4.31
CA VAL A 219 2.66 -7.69 -2.93
C VAL A 219 3.19 -9.12 -2.83
N LEU A 220 2.67 -10.08 -3.62
CA LEU A 220 3.21 -11.43 -3.69
C LEU A 220 4.65 -11.42 -4.22
N GLY A 221 4.96 -10.61 -5.24
CA GLY A 221 6.32 -10.40 -5.71
C GLY A 221 7.24 -9.87 -4.60
N ALA A 222 6.80 -8.84 -3.88
CA ALA A 222 7.55 -8.28 -2.76
C ALA A 222 7.73 -9.28 -1.60
N TYR A 223 6.70 -10.07 -1.30
CA TYR A 223 6.77 -11.10 -0.26
C TYR A 223 7.69 -12.26 -0.68
N GLY A 224 7.66 -12.64 -1.95
CA GLY A 224 8.61 -13.63 -2.51
C GLY A 224 10.04 -13.16 -2.36
N PHE A 225 10.35 -11.95 -2.84
CA PHE A 225 11.71 -11.41 -2.74
C PHE A 225 12.17 -11.29 -1.29
N ARG A 226 11.42 -10.57 -0.46
CA ARG A 226 11.84 -10.30 0.92
C ARG A 226 11.75 -11.54 1.81
N GLY A 227 10.82 -12.46 1.52
CA GLY A 227 10.66 -13.71 2.26
C GLY A 227 11.71 -14.76 1.87
N TYR A 228 11.77 -15.10 0.58
CA TYR A 228 12.61 -16.22 0.13
C TYR A 228 14.07 -15.83 -0.10
N PHE A 229 14.34 -14.60 -0.62
CA PHE A 229 15.72 -14.17 -0.92
C PHE A 229 16.37 -13.39 0.24
N GLU A 230 15.61 -12.51 0.93
CA GLU A 230 16.12 -11.78 2.10
C GLU A 230 15.86 -12.52 3.43
N HIS A 231 15.21 -13.68 3.41
CA HIS A 231 14.92 -14.54 4.57
C HIS A 231 14.13 -13.83 5.71
N LYS A 232 13.30 -12.84 5.38
CA LYS A 232 12.49 -12.11 6.35
C LYS A 232 11.18 -12.84 6.63
N LYS A 233 11.12 -13.56 7.76
CA LYS A 233 10.01 -14.45 8.14
C LYS A 233 8.63 -13.81 8.04
N HIS A 234 8.45 -12.54 8.46
CA HIS A 234 7.15 -11.89 8.46
C HIS A 234 6.55 -11.69 7.03
N PHE A 235 7.41 -11.65 5.99
CA PHE A 235 6.92 -11.64 4.61
C PHE A 235 6.48 -13.03 4.17
N ILE A 236 7.19 -14.09 4.58
CA ILE A 236 6.76 -15.47 4.34
C ILE A 236 5.39 -15.71 4.99
N ASP A 237 5.22 -15.30 6.25
CA ASP A 237 3.97 -15.43 7.00
C ASP A 237 2.81 -14.61 6.38
N SER A 238 3.11 -13.63 5.52
CA SER A 238 2.14 -12.80 4.81
C SER A 238 1.67 -13.40 3.47
N ILE A 239 2.38 -14.40 2.93
CA ILE A 239 2.02 -15.03 1.65
C ILE A 239 0.66 -15.74 1.73
N PRO A 240 0.38 -16.62 2.70
CA PRO A 240 -0.88 -17.36 2.71
C PRO A 240 -2.14 -16.48 2.79
N PRO A 241 -2.19 -15.45 3.65
CA PRO A 241 -3.34 -14.54 3.62
C PRO A 241 -3.46 -13.76 2.29
N ALA A 242 -2.34 -13.47 1.60
CA ALA A 242 -2.40 -12.85 0.28
C ALA A 242 -2.94 -13.83 -0.78
N ILE A 243 -2.56 -15.10 -0.72
CA ILE A 243 -3.11 -16.17 -1.58
C ILE A 243 -4.61 -16.38 -1.29
N GLN A 244 -5.04 -16.28 -0.05
CA GLN A 244 -6.46 -16.36 0.28
C GLN A 244 -7.23 -15.19 -0.35
N ASN A 245 -6.73 -13.96 -0.27
CA ASN A 245 -7.31 -12.82 -0.97
C ASN A 245 -7.36 -13.03 -2.48
N LEU A 246 -6.33 -13.64 -3.08
CA LEU A 246 -6.29 -13.98 -4.51
C LEU A 246 -7.36 -15.00 -4.86
N ARG A 247 -7.53 -16.06 -4.06
CA ARG A 247 -8.55 -17.10 -4.26
C ARG A 247 -9.96 -16.52 -4.25
N GLU A 248 -10.26 -15.67 -3.25
CA GLU A 248 -11.55 -14.99 -3.14
C GLU A 248 -11.79 -14.07 -4.34
N LEU A 249 -10.77 -13.32 -4.75
CA LEU A 249 -10.86 -12.40 -5.88
C LEU A 249 -11.14 -13.11 -7.21
N LEU A 250 -10.46 -14.22 -7.49
CA LEU A 250 -10.67 -15.02 -8.70
C LEU A 250 -12.03 -15.72 -8.71
N HIS A 251 -12.53 -16.13 -7.53
CA HIS A 251 -13.87 -16.69 -7.40
C HIS A 251 -14.97 -15.66 -7.68
N ASP A 252 -14.81 -14.43 -7.17
CA ASP A 252 -15.85 -13.41 -7.22
C ASP A 252 -15.85 -12.60 -8.53
N ASN A 253 -14.77 -12.69 -9.33
CA ASN A 253 -14.58 -11.86 -10.53
C ASN A 253 -14.13 -12.71 -11.73
N LYS A 254 -14.57 -12.29 -12.91
CA LYS A 254 -14.05 -12.82 -14.18
C LYS A 254 -13.10 -11.81 -14.81
N PHE A 255 -11.87 -12.23 -15.06
CA PHE A 255 -10.85 -11.42 -15.69
C PHE A 255 -10.59 -11.87 -17.14
N PRO A 256 -10.43 -10.94 -18.10
CA PRO A 256 -10.28 -11.27 -19.52
C PRO A 256 -8.85 -11.71 -19.90
N TYR A 257 -8.12 -12.36 -18.98
CA TYR A 257 -6.74 -12.81 -19.15
C TYR A 257 -6.64 -14.32 -18.90
N PRO A 258 -7.17 -15.16 -19.81
CA PRO A 258 -7.46 -16.55 -19.51
C PRO A 258 -6.24 -17.36 -19.07
N TYR A 259 -5.08 -17.15 -19.71
CA TYR A 259 -3.88 -17.89 -19.35
C TYR A 259 -3.28 -17.41 -18.01
N MET A 260 -3.30 -16.11 -17.75
CA MET A 260 -2.88 -15.58 -16.45
C MET A 260 -3.78 -16.10 -15.34
N VAL A 261 -5.10 -16.10 -15.54
CA VAL A 261 -6.06 -16.64 -14.56
C VAL A 261 -5.81 -18.12 -14.29
N GLU A 262 -5.61 -18.94 -15.33
CA GLU A 262 -5.25 -20.36 -15.18
C GLU A 262 -4.00 -20.56 -14.30
N VAL A 263 -2.95 -19.78 -14.54
CA VAL A 263 -1.72 -19.85 -13.74
C VAL A 263 -1.99 -19.43 -12.28
N LEU A 264 -2.74 -18.34 -12.07
CA LEU A 264 -3.08 -17.85 -10.74
C LEU A 264 -3.97 -18.85 -9.95
N GLU A 265 -4.91 -19.50 -10.61
CA GLU A 265 -5.72 -20.57 -10.01
C GLU A 265 -4.84 -21.74 -9.54
N LYS A 266 -3.86 -22.17 -10.35
CA LYS A 266 -2.88 -23.19 -9.94
C LYS A 266 -2.13 -22.78 -8.67
N ILE A 267 -1.70 -21.51 -8.57
CA ILE A 267 -1.05 -20.99 -7.35
C ILE A 267 -1.96 -21.15 -6.14
N THR A 268 -3.23 -20.79 -6.28
CA THR A 268 -4.18 -20.83 -5.15
C THR A 268 -4.49 -22.25 -4.66
N GLN A 269 -4.19 -23.27 -5.48
CA GLN A 269 -4.43 -24.69 -5.18
C GLN A 269 -3.20 -25.38 -4.61
N LEU A 270 -2.03 -24.71 -4.53
CA LEU A 270 -0.81 -25.33 -4.02
C LEU A 270 -0.97 -25.74 -2.54
N PRO A 271 -0.62 -27.02 -2.18
CA PRO A 271 -0.80 -27.54 -0.84
C PRO A 271 -0.12 -26.74 0.26
N GLN A 272 1.03 -26.15 -0.05
CA GLN A 272 1.79 -25.30 0.87
C GLN A 272 1.04 -24.05 1.31
N PHE A 273 0.05 -23.58 0.54
CA PHE A 273 -0.80 -22.45 0.87
C PHE A 273 -2.17 -22.84 1.44
N ALA A 274 -2.56 -24.13 1.28
CA ALA A 274 -3.79 -24.68 1.86
C ALA A 274 -3.64 -25.05 3.34
N MET A 275 -2.45 -25.47 3.77
CA MET A 275 -2.22 -26.04 5.10
C MET A 275 -2.17 -25.03 6.25
N ILE A 276 -2.14 -23.72 5.99
CA ILE A 276 -2.00 -22.69 7.03
C ILE A 276 -3.33 -22.33 7.69
N GLU A 277 -4.48 -22.60 7.07
CA GLU A 277 -5.77 -22.43 7.72
C GLU A 277 -5.91 -23.35 8.96
N GLN A 278 -5.36 -24.58 8.91
CA GLN A 278 -5.37 -25.50 10.05
C GLN A 278 -4.31 -25.15 11.11
N ALA A 279 -3.15 -24.61 10.71
CA ALA A 279 -2.10 -24.24 11.65
C ALA A 279 -2.41 -22.92 12.39
N ALA A 280 -3.14 -21.99 11.77
CA ALA A 280 -3.58 -20.74 12.41
C ALA A 280 -4.73 -21.00 13.41
N ALA A 281 -5.58 -21.99 13.16
CA ALA A 281 -6.64 -22.39 14.08
C ALA A 281 -6.10 -23.10 15.34
N ASN A 282 -4.93 -23.74 15.24
CA ASN A 282 -4.31 -24.50 16.33
C ASN A 282 -3.21 -23.78 17.12
N ARG A 283 -2.87 -22.53 16.74
CA ARG A 283 -1.90 -21.71 17.48
C ARG A 283 -2.59 -20.66 18.36
N SER A 284 -3.27 -21.14 19.40
CA SER A 284 -3.75 -20.29 20.50
C SER A 284 -2.74 -20.12 21.64
N ASP A 285 -1.46 -20.43 21.44
CA ASP A 285 -0.44 -20.29 22.48
C ASP A 285 0.69 -19.35 22.09
N GLY A 286 0.62 -18.18 22.71
CA GLY A 286 1.73 -17.45 23.32
C GLY A 286 2.98 -17.15 22.48
N TYR A 287 2.97 -16.15 21.57
CA TYR A 287 4.21 -15.50 21.15
C TYR A 287 4.29 -14.09 21.75
N LYS A 288 5.14 -13.93 22.77
CA LYS A 288 5.55 -12.62 23.27
C LYS A 288 6.49 -12.00 22.24
N VAL A 289 6.06 -10.94 21.58
CA VAL A 289 6.93 -10.05 20.80
C VAL A 289 7.69 -9.19 21.81
N THR A 290 8.99 -9.42 21.95
CA THR A 290 9.89 -8.50 22.65
C THR A 290 10.36 -7.43 21.68
N ASP A 291 10.06 -6.18 21.98
CA ASP A 291 10.58 -4.98 21.31
C ASP A 291 12.11 -4.96 21.37
N LYS A 292 12.78 -5.27 20.27
CA LYS A 292 14.16 -4.86 19.97
C LYS A 292 14.49 -5.05 18.51
N ASN A 293 14.12 -4.09 17.67
CA ASN A 293 14.84 -3.80 16.44
C ASN A 293 14.77 -2.30 16.18
N ILE A 294 15.53 -1.57 16.97
CA ILE A 294 15.97 -0.21 16.64
C ILE A 294 17.14 -0.41 15.68
N TYR A 295 16.99 0.04 14.44
CA TYR A 295 18.12 0.08 13.49
C TYR A 295 19.17 1.02 14.08
N PRO A 296 20.43 0.60 14.30
CA PRO A 296 21.48 1.51 14.69
C PRO A 296 21.68 2.54 13.59
N ALA A 297 21.72 3.81 13.96
CA ALA A 297 22.14 4.89 13.08
C ALA A 297 23.52 4.55 12.47
N HIS A 298 23.68 4.83 11.18
CA HIS A 298 24.97 4.56 10.51
C HIS A 298 26.03 5.50 11.10
N PRO A 299 27.25 5.02 11.42
CA PRO A 299 28.28 5.82 12.10
C PRO A 299 28.84 7.00 11.29
N GLN A 300 28.31 7.27 10.10
CA GLN A 300 28.79 8.32 9.20
C GLN A 300 27.89 9.56 9.12
N ASP A 301 26.75 9.58 9.83
CA ASP A 301 25.84 10.72 9.82
C ASP A 301 26.35 11.80 10.80
N GLY A 302 26.99 12.84 10.27
CA GLY A 302 27.31 14.04 11.02
C GLY A 302 26.02 14.82 11.39
N PRO A 303 26.09 15.77 12.34
CA PRO A 303 24.93 16.55 12.74
C PRO A 303 24.42 17.42 11.57
N ALA A 304 23.12 17.26 11.25
CA ALA A 304 22.46 18.11 10.26
C ALA A 304 22.35 19.56 10.77
N THR A 305 22.64 20.53 9.90
CA THR A 305 22.52 21.97 10.20
C THR A 305 21.21 22.54 9.66
N PHE A 306 20.48 23.27 10.50
CA PHE A 306 19.18 23.87 10.19
C PHE A 306 19.25 25.40 10.31
N SER A 307 19.20 26.11 9.21
CA SER A 307 19.38 27.58 9.15
C SER A 307 18.10 28.40 9.38
N LYS A 308 16.93 27.82 9.49
CA LYS A 308 15.63 28.52 9.54
C LYS A 308 14.70 28.17 10.71
N TYR A 309 15.21 27.58 11.76
CA TYR A 309 14.39 27.30 12.93
C TYR A 309 14.40 28.48 13.90
N ASP A 310 13.23 29.03 14.24
CA ASP A 310 13.07 30.21 15.08
C ASP A 310 13.09 29.94 16.59
N GLY A 311 13.31 28.69 17.00
CA GLY A 311 13.49 28.31 18.41
C GLY A 311 12.21 28.30 19.25
N LYS A 312 11.01 28.45 18.68
CA LYS A 312 9.76 28.50 19.43
C LYS A 312 8.99 27.18 19.33
N GLY A 313 9.05 26.38 20.39
CA GLY A 313 8.28 25.14 20.59
C GLY A 313 9.15 23.93 20.93
N PRO A 314 8.57 22.81 21.37
CA PRO A 314 9.31 21.59 21.62
C PRO A 314 9.84 21.01 20.30
N LEU A 315 11.15 20.84 20.23
CA LEU A 315 11.85 20.27 19.08
C LEU A 315 11.81 18.73 19.17
N VAL A 316 10.99 18.07 18.36
CA VAL A 316 11.11 16.64 18.14
C VAL A 316 11.79 16.44 16.79
N VAL A 317 13.06 16.04 16.82
CA VAL A 317 13.82 15.73 15.62
C VAL A 317 13.57 14.28 15.26
N THR A 318 12.73 14.05 14.24
CA THR A 318 12.61 12.72 13.63
C THR A 318 13.52 12.71 12.41
N VAL A 319 14.67 12.09 12.53
CA VAL A 319 15.63 11.95 11.42
C VAL A 319 15.20 10.76 10.60
N TYR A 320 14.66 11.01 9.41
CA TYR A 320 14.48 9.99 8.39
C TYR A 320 15.73 9.97 7.53
N SER A 321 16.60 9.00 7.74
CA SER A 321 17.73 8.73 6.86
C SER A 321 17.22 8.07 5.57
N PHE A 322 17.18 8.80 4.47
CA PHE A 322 17.00 8.24 3.13
C PHE A 322 18.33 7.71 2.62
N SER A 323 18.75 6.53 3.09
CA SER A 323 19.82 5.81 2.40
C SER A 323 19.24 5.18 1.12
N TYR A 324 19.18 5.94 0.04
CA TYR A 324 19.11 5.37 -1.29
C TYR A 324 20.42 4.64 -1.54
N ARG A 325 20.42 3.32 -1.42
CA ARG A 325 21.47 2.51 -2.03
C ARG A 325 21.39 2.72 -3.53
N LYS A 326 22.30 3.54 -4.07
CA LYS A 326 22.73 3.45 -5.46
C LYS A 326 23.28 2.03 -5.64
N GLY A 327 22.71 1.31 -6.57
CA GLY A 327 23.27 0.04 -6.98
C GLY A 327 22.22 -1.06 -6.99
N ILE A 328 21.53 -1.21 -8.12
CA ILE A 328 21.24 -2.53 -8.65
C ILE A 328 22.60 -2.98 -9.15
N PRO A 329 23.21 -4.07 -8.60
CA PRO A 329 24.38 -4.64 -9.24
C PRO A 329 23.95 -5.20 -10.59
N ASP A 330 24.82 -5.02 -11.58
CA ASP A 330 24.73 -5.57 -12.93
C ASP A 330 24.48 -7.10 -12.91
#